data_6cc1003dbfbea302123e7ffaf6c593ce
#
_entry.id   6cc1003dbfbea302123e7ffaf6c593ce
#
_cell.length_a   1.000
_cell.length_b   1.000
_cell.length_c   1.000
_cell.angle_alpha   90.00
_cell.angle_beta   90.00
_cell.angle_gamma   90.00
#
_symmetry.space_group_name_H-M   'P 1'
#
loop_
_entity.id
_entity.type
_entity.pdbx_description
1 polymer ?
#
loop_
_entity_poly.entity_id
_entity_poly.type
_entity_poly.pdbx_seq_one_letter_code
_entity_poly.pdbx_strand_id
1 'polypeptide(L)'
;MTPAAAQDILVVDDEVGIRELLSEILRDEGYRVAVAENAGQARAYRSRQQPAMVLLDIWMPDTDGVTLLREWAASGQLTMPVVMMSGHGTIETAVEATRIGAFDFLEKPIGLAKLLATIARALKNGAVRQPRRVSFAAIGTSGPVREAERAVEQVLAASKPLLLLGEPGTGHDAAARAVAAPGMPFVPVAGNPARIASNPMALLEEARDGTLYAAEIGQYSKVEQKGLAFLLAKLEKYGITLVCTSSEALGNLAAEGRFEPALLSQLAAGAVMLPPLRTRRDDIPPLIERFWREATRGDPSAPLLAALPPPALALLSNAHWPGNLDHLASVVANLALVRADITADHVKRLLGESAQAPQAVAPEITARFFDLPLREAREAFERIYFEQLLGREQSNMSRVAEKAGLERTHLYRKLKQLNIRFSRRTDDTSV
;
A
#
# COMPACT_ATOMS: atom_id res chain seq x y z
N MET A 1 -21.57 -8.29 -30.82
CA MET A 1 -21.51 -8.93 -29.52
C MET A 1 -20.83 -10.27 -29.70
N THR A 2 -19.57 -10.42 -29.28
CA THR A 2 -18.85 -11.69 -29.32
C THR A 2 -19.54 -12.59 -28.27
N PRO A 3 -19.93 -13.84 -28.56
CA PRO A 3 -20.52 -14.72 -27.56
C PRO A 3 -19.49 -14.95 -26.46
N ALA A 4 -19.86 -14.64 -25.22
CA ALA A 4 -19.05 -14.98 -24.06
C ALA A 4 -18.82 -16.48 -24.09
N ALA A 5 -17.55 -16.92 -23.96
CA ALA A 5 -17.20 -18.32 -23.91
C ALA A 5 -18.07 -18.99 -22.84
N ALA A 6 -18.80 -20.07 -23.22
CA ALA A 6 -19.68 -20.75 -22.28
C ALA A 6 -18.85 -21.25 -21.08
N GLN A 7 -19.21 -20.84 -19.89
CA GLN A 7 -18.48 -21.16 -18.67
C GLN A 7 -18.84 -22.57 -18.20
N ASP A 8 -17.86 -23.37 -17.83
CA ASP A 8 -18.05 -24.75 -17.41
C ASP A 8 -18.36 -24.80 -15.90
N ILE A 9 -19.55 -25.29 -15.54
CA ILE A 9 -19.97 -25.51 -14.16
C ILE A 9 -19.89 -27.02 -13.84
N LEU A 10 -19.22 -27.38 -12.77
CA LEU A 10 -19.20 -28.75 -12.25
C LEU A 10 -20.25 -28.89 -11.17
N VAL A 11 -21.21 -29.79 -11.36
CA VAL A 11 -22.22 -30.18 -10.37
C VAL A 11 -21.80 -31.52 -9.73
N VAL A 12 -21.60 -31.50 -8.42
CA VAL A 12 -21.18 -32.70 -7.64
C VAL A 12 -22.28 -33.00 -6.63
N ASP A 13 -22.97 -34.12 -6.81
CA ASP A 13 -24.08 -34.53 -5.97
C ASP A 13 -24.29 -36.06 -6.17
N ASP A 14 -24.57 -36.82 -5.16
CA ASP A 14 -24.82 -38.27 -5.30
C ASP A 14 -26.23 -38.60 -5.81
N GLU A 15 -27.18 -37.67 -5.63
CA GLU A 15 -28.56 -37.81 -6.08
C GLU A 15 -28.70 -37.56 -7.59
N VAL A 16 -29.04 -38.58 -8.38
CA VAL A 16 -29.22 -38.50 -9.85
C VAL A 16 -30.22 -37.40 -10.23
N GLY A 17 -31.37 -37.38 -9.55
CA GLY A 17 -32.45 -36.39 -9.86
C GLY A 17 -32.03 -34.95 -9.65
N ILE A 18 -31.20 -34.67 -8.64
CA ILE A 18 -30.68 -33.32 -8.38
C ILE A 18 -29.65 -32.92 -9.45
N ARG A 19 -28.73 -33.84 -9.81
CA ARG A 19 -27.77 -33.60 -10.90
C ARG A 19 -28.44 -33.30 -12.23
N GLU A 20 -29.49 -34.10 -12.58
CA GLU A 20 -30.25 -33.88 -13.83
C GLU A 20 -30.98 -32.53 -13.82
N LEU A 21 -31.73 -32.26 -12.75
CA LEU A 21 -32.44 -30.98 -12.60
C LEU A 21 -31.55 -29.77 -12.68
N LEU A 22 -30.46 -29.76 -11.91
CA LEU A 22 -29.50 -28.65 -11.95
C LEU A 22 -28.82 -28.52 -13.30
N SER A 23 -28.51 -29.66 -13.97
CA SER A 23 -27.89 -29.64 -15.30
C SER A 23 -28.82 -29.09 -16.36
N GLU A 24 -30.12 -29.40 -16.31
CA GLU A 24 -31.14 -28.87 -17.22
C GLU A 24 -31.28 -27.36 -17.03
N ILE A 25 -31.52 -26.90 -15.80
CA ILE A 25 -31.62 -25.48 -15.47
C ILE A 25 -30.39 -24.68 -15.96
N LEU A 26 -29.21 -25.18 -15.70
CA LEU A 26 -27.98 -24.44 -16.04
C LEU A 26 -27.70 -24.42 -17.55
N ARG A 27 -28.07 -25.48 -18.27
CA ARG A 27 -27.96 -25.52 -19.73
C ARG A 27 -28.94 -24.58 -20.39
N ASP A 28 -30.17 -24.48 -19.88
CA ASP A 28 -31.18 -23.53 -20.34
C ASP A 28 -30.70 -22.06 -20.18
N GLU A 29 -29.94 -21.78 -19.14
CA GLU A 29 -29.28 -20.48 -18.92
C GLU A 29 -27.98 -20.27 -19.72
N GLY A 30 -27.62 -21.24 -20.58
CA GLY A 30 -26.48 -21.13 -21.50
C GLY A 30 -25.12 -21.55 -20.92
N TYR A 31 -25.07 -22.18 -19.75
CA TYR A 31 -23.84 -22.71 -19.18
C TYR A 31 -23.51 -24.11 -19.73
N ARG A 32 -22.22 -24.43 -19.80
CA ARG A 32 -21.77 -25.81 -19.99
C ARG A 32 -21.70 -26.51 -18.63
N VAL A 33 -22.26 -27.71 -18.54
CA VAL A 33 -22.36 -28.44 -17.27
C VAL A 33 -21.66 -29.79 -17.38
N ALA A 34 -20.70 -29.96 -16.48
CA ALA A 34 -20.13 -31.30 -16.17
C ALA A 34 -20.75 -31.80 -14.86
N VAL A 35 -20.85 -33.11 -14.71
CA VAL A 35 -21.44 -33.75 -13.51
C VAL A 35 -20.46 -34.74 -12.91
N ALA A 36 -20.49 -34.86 -11.60
CA ALA A 36 -19.80 -35.89 -10.84
C ALA A 36 -20.76 -36.44 -9.76
N GLU A 37 -20.77 -37.75 -9.58
CA GLU A 37 -21.68 -38.41 -8.63
C GLU A 37 -21.07 -38.63 -7.24
N ASN A 38 -19.78 -38.33 -7.09
CA ASN A 38 -19.03 -38.49 -5.85
C ASN A 38 -17.75 -37.66 -5.86
N ALA A 39 -17.09 -37.57 -4.71
CA ALA A 39 -15.84 -36.82 -4.56
C ALA A 39 -14.69 -37.39 -5.42
N GLY A 40 -14.66 -38.72 -5.65
CA GLY A 40 -13.66 -39.35 -6.52
C GLY A 40 -13.73 -38.84 -7.96
N GLN A 41 -14.92 -38.78 -8.54
CA GLN A 41 -15.13 -38.23 -9.88
C GLN A 41 -14.86 -36.73 -9.93
N ALA A 42 -15.23 -35.98 -8.89
CA ALA A 42 -14.93 -34.56 -8.79
C ALA A 42 -13.42 -34.30 -8.78
N ARG A 43 -12.63 -35.09 -8.03
CA ARG A 43 -11.16 -35.01 -8.03
C ARG A 43 -10.59 -35.33 -9.43
N ALA A 44 -11.09 -36.38 -10.08
CA ALA A 44 -10.66 -36.77 -11.42
C ALA A 44 -10.97 -35.70 -12.46
N TYR A 45 -12.13 -35.08 -12.39
CA TYR A 45 -12.47 -33.92 -13.24
C TYR A 45 -11.52 -32.77 -13.00
N ARG A 46 -11.36 -32.37 -11.71
CA ARG A 46 -10.52 -31.20 -11.34
C ARG A 46 -9.05 -31.39 -11.71
N SER A 47 -8.52 -32.63 -11.72
CA SER A 47 -7.13 -32.88 -12.14
C SER A 47 -6.90 -32.69 -13.65
N ARG A 48 -7.94 -32.82 -14.47
CA ARG A 48 -7.89 -32.71 -15.94
C ARG A 48 -8.28 -31.31 -16.44
N GLN A 49 -9.26 -30.70 -15.77
CA GLN A 49 -9.86 -29.45 -16.21
C GLN A 49 -10.28 -28.61 -15.01
N GLN A 50 -10.10 -27.30 -15.13
CA GLN A 50 -10.57 -26.35 -14.13
C GLN A 50 -11.96 -25.87 -14.51
N PRO A 51 -13.02 -26.16 -13.72
CA PRO A 51 -14.34 -25.59 -13.94
C PRO A 51 -14.35 -24.09 -13.58
N ALA A 52 -15.27 -23.34 -14.18
CA ALA A 52 -15.49 -21.94 -13.83
C ALA A 52 -16.07 -21.79 -12.41
N MET A 53 -16.87 -22.76 -11.96
CA MET A 53 -17.34 -22.91 -10.59
C MET A 53 -17.76 -24.36 -10.30
N VAL A 54 -17.94 -24.67 -9.01
CA VAL A 54 -18.45 -25.97 -8.53
C VAL A 54 -19.67 -25.77 -7.66
N LEU A 55 -20.73 -26.51 -7.93
CA LEU A 55 -21.82 -26.78 -6.99
C LEU A 55 -21.50 -28.11 -6.32
N LEU A 56 -21.31 -28.13 -5.01
CA LEU A 56 -20.81 -29.27 -4.27
C LEU A 56 -21.76 -29.65 -3.15
N ASP A 57 -22.33 -30.87 -3.24
CA ASP A 57 -23.10 -31.41 -2.13
C ASP A 57 -22.22 -31.72 -0.93
N ILE A 58 -22.76 -31.52 0.27
CA ILE A 58 -22.08 -31.84 1.53
C ILE A 58 -22.12 -33.35 1.78
N TRP A 59 -23.28 -33.96 1.60
CA TRP A 59 -23.48 -35.37 1.96
C TRP A 59 -23.29 -36.26 0.75
N MET A 60 -22.14 -36.94 0.68
CA MET A 60 -21.82 -37.91 -0.36
C MET A 60 -21.28 -39.18 0.29
N PRO A 61 -21.54 -40.39 -0.30
CA PRO A 61 -21.24 -41.67 0.34
C PRO A 61 -19.75 -41.99 0.46
N ASP A 62 -18.89 -41.43 -0.40
CA ASP A 62 -17.44 -41.73 -0.43
C ASP A 62 -16.62 -40.74 0.44
N THR A 63 -16.87 -39.48 0.29
CA THR A 63 -16.20 -38.42 1.04
C THR A 63 -17.16 -37.23 1.11
N ASP A 64 -17.35 -36.68 2.31
CA ASP A 64 -18.20 -35.48 2.43
C ASP A 64 -17.60 -34.26 1.71
N GLY A 65 -18.49 -33.37 1.24
CA GLY A 65 -18.09 -32.22 0.44
C GLY A 65 -17.21 -31.22 1.19
N VAL A 66 -17.32 -31.12 2.51
CA VAL A 66 -16.47 -30.23 3.32
C VAL A 66 -15.04 -30.76 3.37
N THR A 67 -14.89 -32.08 3.47
CA THR A 67 -13.57 -32.73 3.40
C THR A 67 -12.93 -32.53 2.03
N LEU A 68 -13.68 -32.73 0.93
CA LEU A 68 -13.21 -32.46 -0.43
C LEU A 68 -12.78 -31.00 -0.61
N LEU A 69 -13.56 -30.06 -0.11
CA LEU A 69 -13.23 -28.64 -0.13
C LEU A 69 -11.92 -28.34 0.61
N ARG A 70 -11.73 -28.96 1.78
CA ARG A 70 -10.51 -28.85 2.59
C ARG A 70 -9.28 -29.42 1.88
N GLU A 71 -9.42 -30.55 1.20
CA GLU A 71 -8.37 -31.15 0.36
C GLU A 71 -7.94 -30.20 -0.76
N TRP A 72 -8.91 -29.62 -1.49
CA TRP A 72 -8.61 -28.67 -2.55
C TRP A 72 -7.97 -27.38 -2.02
N ALA A 73 -8.38 -26.90 -0.85
CA ALA A 73 -7.75 -25.75 -0.20
C ALA A 73 -6.30 -26.06 0.21
N ALA A 74 -6.04 -27.21 0.85
CA ALA A 74 -4.71 -27.61 1.30
C ALA A 74 -3.74 -27.90 0.14
N SER A 75 -4.25 -28.45 -0.98
CA SER A 75 -3.44 -28.75 -2.17
C SER A 75 -3.29 -27.58 -3.15
N GLY A 76 -3.87 -26.39 -2.85
CA GLY A 76 -3.86 -25.25 -3.75
C GLY A 76 -4.74 -25.42 -5.01
N GLN A 77 -5.62 -26.41 -5.01
CA GLN A 77 -6.54 -26.70 -6.12
C GLN A 77 -7.87 -25.94 -6.02
N LEU A 78 -8.16 -25.28 -4.89
CA LEU A 78 -9.33 -24.44 -4.71
C LEU A 78 -9.12 -23.09 -5.43
N THR A 79 -9.14 -23.11 -6.75
CA THR A 79 -8.90 -21.95 -7.62
C THR A 79 -10.14 -21.44 -8.34
N MET A 80 -11.30 -22.04 -8.06
CA MET A 80 -12.62 -21.68 -8.57
C MET A 80 -13.60 -21.51 -7.40
N PRO A 81 -14.67 -20.74 -7.54
CA PRO A 81 -15.73 -20.66 -6.52
C PRO A 81 -16.38 -22.02 -6.33
N VAL A 82 -16.52 -22.41 -5.08
CA VAL A 82 -17.27 -23.60 -4.67
C VAL A 82 -18.47 -23.14 -3.87
N VAL A 83 -19.67 -23.45 -4.34
CA VAL A 83 -20.92 -23.22 -3.63
C VAL A 83 -21.37 -24.55 -3.04
N MET A 84 -21.48 -24.60 -1.73
CA MET A 84 -21.91 -25.81 -1.03
C MET A 84 -23.44 -25.96 -1.10
N MET A 85 -23.92 -27.19 -1.26
CA MET A 85 -25.34 -27.54 -1.23
C MET A 85 -25.60 -28.50 -0.07
N SER A 86 -26.73 -28.34 0.64
CA SER A 86 -27.07 -29.26 1.73
C SER A 86 -28.58 -29.36 1.96
N GLY A 87 -29.05 -30.57 2.20
CA GLY A 87 -30.46 -30.83 2.61
C GLY A 87 -30.69 -30.73 4.12
N HIS A 88 -29.64 -30.84 4.94
CA HIS A 88 -29.73 -30.83 6.41
C HIS A 88 -28.50 -30.10 7.01
N GLY A 89 -28.05 -29.00 6.37
CA GLY A 89 -26.91 -28.24 6.83
C GLY A 89 -27.19 -27.50 8.12
N THR A 90 -26.41 -27.74 9.15
CA THR A 90 -26.40 -26.88 10.34
C THR A 90 -25.67 -25.59 10.02
N ILE A 91 -25.99 -24.52 10.77
CA ILE A 91 -25.28 -23.24 10.68
C ILE A 91 -23.77 -23.45 10.89
N GLU A 92 -23.39 -24.40 11.73
CA GLU A 92 -21.99 -24.76 12.01
C GLU A 92 -21.25 -25.25 10.77
N THR A 93 -21.89 -26.14 9.98
CA THR A 93 -21.31 -26.67 8.73
C THR A 93 -21.14 -25.59 7.67
N ALA A 94 -22.07 -24.67 7.55
CA ALA A 94 -21.99 -23.52 6.65
C ALA A 94 -20.84 -22.57 7.05
N VAL A 95 -20.69 -22.30 8.35
CA VAL A 95 -19.58 -21.49 8.90
C VAL A 95 -18.23 -22.18 8.68
N GLU A 96 -18.15 -23.49 8.89
CA GLU A 96 -16.92 -24.24 8.64
C GLU A 96 -16.51 -24.21 7.16
N ALA A 97 -17.45 -24.52 6.25
CA ALA A 97 -17.21 -24.46 4.81
C ALA A 97 -16.71 -23.09 4.35
N THR A 98 -17.33 -22.01 4.88
CA THR A 98 -16.93 -20.63 4.59
C THR A 98 -15.49 -20.34 5.09
N ARG A 99 -15.12 -20.84 6.26
CA ARG A 99 -13.76 -20.69 6.81
C ARG A 99 -12.70 -21.43 5.98
N ILE A 100 -13.06 -22.56 5.37
CA ILE A 100 -12.17 -23.32 4.47
C ILE A 100 -12.01 -22.59 3.13
N GLY A 101 -13.00 -21.83 2.68
CA GLY A 101 -12.96 -21.07 1.43
C GLY A 101 -14.12 -21.34 0.49
N ALA A 102 -15.24 -21.90 0.97
CA ALA A 102 -16.47 -21.93 0.17
C ALA A 102 -16.94 -20.50 -0.16
N PHE A 103 -17.39 -20.31 -1.39
CA PHE A 103 -17.91 -19.03 -1.87
C PHE A 103 -19.26 -18.70 -1.24
N ASP A 104 -20.16 -19.68 -1.15
CA ASP A 104 -21.51 -19.54 -0.61
C ASP A 104 -22.12 -20.90 -0.23
N PHE A 105 -23.32 -20.86 0.32
CA PHE A 105 -24.05 -22.02 0.77
C PHE A 105 -25.52 -21.96 0.29
N LEU A 106 -26.02 -23.07 -0.25
CA LEU A 106 -27.39 -23.24 -0.70
C LEU A 106 -28.08 -24.37 0.06
N GLU A 107 -29.20 -24.10 0.67
CA GLU A 107 -30.03 -25.10 1.36
C GLU A 107 -30.99 -25.74 0.36
N LYS A 108 -31.08 -27.08 0.36
CA LYS A 108 -32.04 -27.86 -0.42
C LYS A 108 -33.39 -27.89 0.34
N PRO A 109 -34.53 -27.67 -0.32
CA PRO A 109 -34.72 -27.52 -1.77
C PRO A 109 -34.29 -26.13 -2.28
N ILE A 110 -33.49 -26.12 -3.33
CA ILE A 110 -32.86 -24.91 -3.86
C ILE A 110 -33.87 -24.16 -4.74
N GLY A 111 -34.23 -22.95 -4.33
CA GLY A 111 -35.11 -22.07 -5.13
C GLY A 111 -34.38 -21.54 -6.37
N LEU A 112 -34.97 -21.61 -7.55
CA LEU A 112 -34.41 -21.24 -8.84
C LEU A 112 -33.80 -19.83 -8.82
N ALA A 113 -34.52 -18.83 -8.33
CA ALA A 113 -34.00 -17.45 -8.28
C ALA A 113 -32.74 -17.31 -7.40
N LYS A 114 -32.68 -18.03 -6.26
CA LYS A 114 -31.53 -18.04 -5.37
C LYS A 114 -30.33 -18.75 -6.02
N LEU A 115 -30.58 -19.88 -6.71
CA LEU A 115 -29.56 -20.61 -7.45
C LEU A 115 -28.91 -19.69 -8.51
N LEU A 116 -29.69 -19.13 -9.40
CA LEU A 116 -29.20 -18.30 -10.50
C LEU A 116 -28.49 -17.03 -10.00
N ALA A 117 -29.04 -16.37 -8.97
CA ALA A 117 -28.38 -15.22 -8.36
C ALA A 117 -27.03 -15.58 -7.73
N THR A 118 -26.94 -16.75 -7.06
CA THR A 118 -25.67 -17.22 -6.46
C THR A 118 -24.65 -17.59 -7.52
N ILE A 119 -25.08 -18.29 -8.60
CA ILE A 119 -24.21 -18.65 -9.72
C ILE A 119 -23.69 -17.39 -10.43
N ALA A 120 -24.57 -16.43 -10.76
CA ALA A 120 -24.15 -15.18 -11.39
C ALA A 120 -23.14 -14.42 -10.53
N ARG A 121 -23.33 -14.37 -9.23
CA ARG A 121 -22.41 -13.78 -8.26
C ARG A 121 -21.11 -14.60 -8.16
N ALA A 122 -21.18 -15.92 -8.12
CA ALA A 122 -20.03 -16.79 -8.08
C ALA A 122 -19.19 -16.68 -9.36
N LEU A 123 -19.76 -16.67 -10.53
CA LEU A 123 -19.06 -16.54 -11.80
C LEU A 123 -18.50 -15.13 -12.03
N LYS A 124 -19.20 -14.11 -11.56
CA LYS A 124 -18.75 -12.70 -11.64
C LYS A 124 -17.63 -12.39 -10.65
N ASN A 125 -17.76 -12.90 -9.40
CA ASN A 125 -16.83 -12.59 -8.31
C ASN A 125 -15.97 -13.80 -7.93
N GLY A 126 -16.25 -14.94 -8.51
CA GLY A 126 -15.80 -16.25 -8.07
C GLY A 126 -14.59 -16.80 -8.79
N ALA A 127 -13.87 -16.03 -9.59
CA ALA A 127 -12.46 -16.29 -9.61
C ALA A 127 -12.06 -16.27 -8.13
N VAL A 128 -11.96 -17.48 -7.50
CA VAL A 128 -11.35 -17.63 -6.19
C VAL A 128 -10.21 -16.64 -6.23
N ARG A 129 -10.22 -15.70 -5.30
CA ARG A 129 -9.10 -14.77 -5.17
C ARG A 129 -7.86 -15.66 -5.05
N GLN A 130 -7.30 -16.06 -6.21
CA GLN A 130 -5.94 -16.57 -6.23
C GLN A 130 -5.21 -15.59 -5.35
N PRO A 131 -4.42 -16.04 -4.35
CA PRO A 131 -3.73 -15.11 -3.48
C PRO A 131 -3.14 -14.06 -4.41
N ARG A 132 -3.72 -12.87 -4.35
CA ARG A 132 -3.53 -11.82 -5.36
C ARG A 132 -2.06 -11.52 -5.31
N ARG A 133 -1.30 -12.01 -6.28
CA ARG A 133 0.12 -11.74 -6.33
C ARG A 133 0.25 -10.26 -6.61
N VAL A 134 0.58 -9.54 -5.58
CA VAL A 134 0.90 -8.12 -5.66
C VAL A 134 2.36 -8.03 -6.07
N SER A 135 2.69 -7.20 -7.05
CA SER A 135 4.08 -6.98 -7.43
C SER A 135 4.48 -5.55 -7.21
N PHE A 136 5.40 -5.35 -6.31
CA PHE A 136 6.01 -4.07 -6.01
C PHE A 136 7.28 -3.79 -6.84
N ALA A 137 7.42 -4.45 -7.99
CA ALA A 137 8.58 -4.27 -8.88
C ALA A 137 8.80 -2.79 -9.28
N ALA A 138 7.74 -1.97 -9.24
CA ALA A 138 7.83 -0.53 -9.46
C ALA A 138 8.55 0.21 -8.32
N ILE A 139 8.63 -0.34 -7.12
CA ILE A 139 9.31 0.28 -5.99
C ILE A 139 10.59 -0.43 -5.58
N GLY A 140 10.82 -1.67 -6.03
CA GLY A 140 12.03 -2.47 -5.79
C GLY A 140 11.75 -3.97 -5.85
N THR A 141 12.82 -4.77 -5.67
CA THR A 141 12.77 -6.24 -5.71
C THR A 141 13.56 -6.89 -4.58
N SER A 142 14.08 -6.12 -3.64
CA SER A 142 14.86 -6.59 -2.50
C SER A 142 14.05 -7.41 -1.49
N GLY A 143 14.73 -8.05 -0.54
CA GLY A 143 14.09 -8.81 0.55
C GLY A 143 13.01 -8.02 1.28
N PRO A 144 13.31 -6.82 1.81
CA PRO A 144 12.32 -5.99 2.51
C PRO A 144 11.08 -5.64 1.68
N VAL A 145 11.24 -5.41 0.37
CA VAL A 145 10.10 -5.15 -0.53
C VAL A 145 9.23 -6.40 -0.69
N ARG A 146 9.86 -7.58 -0.87
CA ARG A 146 9.13 -8.85 -0.96
C ARG A 146 8.43 -9.22 0.34
N GLU A 147 8.96 -8.84 1.48
CA GLU A 147 8.27 -9.01 2.78
C GLU A 147 7.02 -8.13 2.85
N ALA A 148 7.11 -6.87 2.41
CA ALA A 148 5.95 -5.98 2.32
C ALA A 148 4.90 -6.51 1.32
N GLU A 149 5.31 -7.05 0.16
CA GLU A 149 4.42 -7.72 -0.79
C GLU A 149 3.62 -8.86 -0.13
N ARG A 150 4.32 -9.77 0.56
CA ARG A 150 3.68 -10.91 1.25
C ARG A 150 2.71 -10.44 2.34
N ALA A 151 3.09 -9.42 3.11
CA ALA A 151 2.22 -8.85 4.13
C ALA A 151 0.94 -8.26 3.52
N VAL A 152 1.06 -7.54 2.39
CA VAL A 152 -0.10 -7.01 1.65
C VAL A 152 -0.98 -8.15 1.14
N GLU A 153 -0.39 -9.21 0.55
CA GLU A 153 -1.13 -10.39 0.08
C GLU A 153 -1.94 -11.04 1.21
N GLN A 154 -1.36 -11.15 2.41
CA GLN A 154 -2.04 -11.68 3.60
C GLN A 154 -3.23 -10.80 4.04
N VAL A 155 -3.04 -9.47 4.06
CA VAL A 155 -4.12 -8.52 4.40
C VAL A 155 -5.27 -8.62 3.39
N LEU A 156 -4.95 -8.70 2.10
CA LEU A 156 -5.94 -8.84 1.04
C LEU A 156 -6.69 -10.17 1.10
N ALA A 157 -5.99 -11.28 1.40
CA ALA A 157 -6.62 -12.58 1.61
C ALA A 157 -7.59 -12.59 2.80
N ALA A 158 -7.29 -11.81 3.84
CA ALA A 158 -8.17 -11.64 4.99
C ALA A 158 -9.32 -10.64 4.76
N SER A 159 -9.47 -10.11 3.54
CA SER A 159 -10.48 -9.09 3.16
C SER A 159 -10.51 -7.85 4.07
N LYS A 160 -9.35 -7.48 4.62
CA LYS A 160 -9.22 -6.31 5.49
C LYS A 160 -8.90 -5.05 4.67
N PRO A 161 -9.27 -3.86 5.15
CA PRO A 161 -8.79 -2.61 4.57
C PRO A 161 -7.27 -2.56 4.71
N LEU A 162 -6.57 -2.19 3.63
CA LEU A 162 -5.11 -2.08 3.61
C LEU A 162 -4.68 -0.68 4.01
N LEU A 163 -3.76 -0.58 4.96
CA LEU A 163 -3.12 0.67 5.36
C LEU A 163 -1.61 0.57 5.09
N LEU A 164 -1.13 1.26 4.06
CA LEU A 164 0.29 1.37 3.75
C LEU A 164 0.90 2.53 4.52
N LEU A 165 1.85 2.24 5.37
CA LEU A 165 2.60 3.22 6.15
C LEU A 165 4.03 3.30 5.61
N GLY A 166 4.65 4.45 5.74
CA GLY A 166 6.06 4.63 5.34
C GLY A 166 6.44 6.09 5.25
N GLU A 167 7.71 6.35 5.06
CA GLU A 167 8.20 7.71 4.85
C GLU A 167 7.70 8.28 3.51
N PRO A 168 7.63 9.62 3.36
CA PRO A 168 7.33 10.24 2.09
C PRO A 168 8.23 9.71 0.96
N GLY A 169 7.66 9.48 -0.22
CA GLY A 169 8.39 9.01 -1.38
C GLY A 169 8.79 7.53 -1.36
N THR A 170 8.32 6.70 -0.42
CA THR A 170 8.61 5.24 -0.41
C THR A 170 7.92 4.47 -1.52
N GLY A 171 6.97 5.09 -2.23
CA GLY A 171 6.25 4.50 -3.35
C GLY A 171 4.80 4.10 -3.01
N HIS A 172 4.14 4.81 -2.11
CA HIS A 172 2.75 4.58 -1.69
C HIS A 172 1.79 4.43 -2.88
N ASP A 173 1.83 5.37 -3.84
CA ASP A 173 0.96 5.34 -5.02
C ASP A 173 1.21 4.13 -5.92
N ALA A 174 2.49 3.79 -6.13
CA ALA A 174 2.86 2.63 -6.94
C ALA A 174 2.42 1.32 -6.28
N ALA A 175 2.58 1.22 -4.95
CA ALA A 175 2.13 0.08 -4.17
C ALA A 175 0.59 -0.03 -4.17
N ALA A 176 -0.13 1.09 -4.02
CA ALA A 176 -1.59 1.12 -4.08
C ALA A 176 -2.12 0.68 -5.46
N ARG A 177 -1.49 1.13 -6.55
CA ARG A 177 -1.83 0.70 -7.91
C ARG A 177 -1.55 -0.79 -8.14
N ALA A 178 -0.47 -1.33 -7.58
CA ALA A 178 -0.14 -2.75 -7.67
C ALA A 178 -1.19 -3.64 -6.98
N VAL A 179 -1.92 -3.10 -6.02
CA VAL A 179 -3.06 -3.77 -5.37
C VAL A 179 -4.29 -3.81 -6.28
N ALA A 180 -4.44 -2.92 -7.26
CA ALA A 180 -5.59 -2.90 -8.15
C ALA A 180 -5.63 -4.14 -9.06
N ALA A 181 -6.82 -4.78 -9.22
CA ALA A 181 -6.96 -5.90 -10.14
C ALA A 181 -6.96 -5.41 -11.60
N PRO A 182 -6.29 -6.12 -12.51
CA PRO A 182 -6.34 -5.79 -13.92
C PRO A 182 -7.78 -5.74 -14.43
N GLY A 183 -8.13 -4.64 -15.13
CA GLY A 183 -9.47 -4.47 -15.70
C GLY A 183 -10.56 -4.05 -14.72
N MET A 184 -10.27 -3.92 -13.41
CA MET A 184 -11.19 -3.41 -12.41
C MET A 184 -10.99 -1.91 -12.14
N PRO A 185 -12.01 -1.18 -11.68
CA PRO A 185 -11.89 0.23 -11.35
C PRO A 185 -10.80 0.48 -10.29
N PHE A 186 -9.98 1.50 -10.53
CA PHE A 186 -9.08 2.07 -9.53
C PHE A 186 -9.45 3.54 -9.36
N VAL A 187 -10.04 3.86 -8.22
CA VAL A 187 -10.58 5.20 -7.92
C VAL A 187 -9.71 5.88 -6.88
N PRO A 188 -8.77 6.76 -7.29
CA PRO A 188 -7.98 7.54 -6.36
C PRO A 188 -8.80 8.74 -5.86
N VAL A 189 -8.79 8.96 -4.55
CA VAL A 189 -9.35 10.16 -3.93
C VAL A 189 -8.25 11.20 -3.67
N ALA A 190 -7.01 10.88 -4.02
CA ALA A 190 -5.88 11.79 -4.02
C ALA A 190 -6.19 13.06 -4.83
N GLY A 191 -5.88 14.22 -4.29
CA GLY A 191 -6.16 15.53 -4.91
C GLY A 191 -7.55 16.11 -4.64
N ASN A 192 -8.53 15.30 -4.21
CA ASN A 192 -9.83 15.79 -3.74
C ASN A 192 -10.43 14.91 -2.62
N PRO A 193 -9.81 14.88 -1.43
CA PRO A 193 -10.29 14.07 -0.30
C PRO A 193 -11.68 14.52 0.19
N ALA A 194 -12.10 15.75 -0.08
CA ALA A 194 -13.42 16.25 0.27
C ALA A 194 -14.56 15.40 -0.35
N ARG A 195 -14.30 14.69 -1.47
CA ARG A 195 -15.28 13.75 -2.06
C ARG A 195 -15.72 12.64 -1.10
N ILE A 196 -14.84 12.19 -0.21
CA ILE A 196 -15.13 11.18 0.81
C ILE A 196 -16.26 11.65 1.74
N ALA A 197 -16.28 12.94 2.05
CA ALA A 197 -17.28 13.52 2.93
C ALA A 197 -18.52 14.03 2.17
N SER A 198 -18.33 14.64 1.00
CA SER A 198 -19.41 15.28 0.25
C SER A 198 -20.25 14.32 -0.59
N ASN A 199 -19.67 13.26 -1.12
CA ASN A 199 -20.38 12.30 -1.97
C ASN A 199 -19.86 10.85 -1.83
N PRO A 200 -19.93 10.25 -0.62
CA PRO A 200 -19.40 8.91 -0.37
C PRO A 200 -20.12 7.82 -1.18
N MET A 201 -21.41 7.99 -1.45
CA MET A 201 -22.17 6.98 -2.20
C MET A 201 -21.73 6.90 -3.67
N ALA A 202 -21.44 8.04 -4.31
CA ALA A 202 -20.92 8.04 -5.67
C ALA A 202 -19.53 7.36 -5.76
N LEU A 203 -18.68 7.55 -4.74
CA LEU A 203 -17.40 6.86 -4.67
C LEU A 203 -17.56 5.34 -4.56
N LEU A 204 -18.55 4.86 -3.79
CA LEU A 204 -18.84 3.43 -3.67
C LEU A 204 -19.33 2.84 -5.00
N GLU A 205 -20.15 3.57 -5.74
CA GLU A 205 -20.61 3.11 -7.07
C GLU A 205 -19.47 3.14 -8.10
N GLU A 206 -18.65 4.19 -8.12
CA GLU A 206 -17.50 4.35 -9.03
C GLU A 206 -16.44 3.26 -8.78
N ALA A 207 -16.19 2.90 -7.51
CA ALA A 207 -15.19 1.91 -7.11
C ALA A 207 -15.75 0.48 -6.99
N ARG A 208 -17.02 0.24 -7.37
CA ARG A 208 -17.67 -1.05 -7.25
C ARG A 208 -16.83 -2.18 -7.86
N ASP A 209 -16.67 -3.27 -7.12
CA ASP A 209 -15.87 -4.46 -7.44
C ASP A 209 -14.37 -4.15 -7.70
N GLY A 210 -13.92 -2.92 -7.40
CA GLY A 210 -12.59 -2.43 -7.66
C GLY A 210 -11.81 -2.01 -6.42
N THR A 211 -10.94 -1.03 -6.61
CA THR A 211 -10.07 -0.49 -5.55
C THR A 211 -10.36 1.00 -5.33
N LEU A 212 -10.67 1.36 -4.09
CA LEU A 212 -10.75 2.76 -3.64
C LEU A 212 -9.43 3.12 -2.96
N TYR A 213 -8.77 4.19 -3.42
CA TYR A 213 -7.48 4.62 -2.91
C TYR A 213 -7.56 5.96 -2.21
N ALA A 214 -7.35 5.97 -0.89
CA ALA A 214 -7.33 7.14 -0.03
C ALA A 214 -5.89 7.46 0.39
N ALA A 215 -5.27 8.45 -0.28
CA ALA A 215 -3.89 8.85 -0.03
C ALA A 215 -3.79 9.78 1.17
N GLU A 216 -2.68 9.66 1.94
CA GLU A 216 -2.28 10.53 3.03
C GLU A 216 -3.40 10.86 4.04
N ILE A 217 -4.05 9.80 4.54
CA ILE A 217 -5.21 9.94 5.46
C ILE A 217 -4.88 10.65 6.77
N GLY A 218 -3.60 10.75 7.15
CA GLY A 218 -3.15 11.54 8.30
C GLY A 218 -3.46 13.04 8.17
N GLN A 219 -3.61 13.53 6.94
CA GLN A 219 -3.93 14.92 6.62
C GLN A 219 -5.44 15.20 6.53
N TYR A 220 -6.28 14.17 6.68
CA TYR A 220 -7.71 14.30 6.54
C TYR A 220 -8.34 15.09 7.70
N SER A 221 -9.24 16.01 7.35
CA SER A 221 -10.07 16.71 8.32
C SER A 221 -11.01 15.74 9.06
N LYS A 222 -11.55 16.16 10.20
CA LYS A 222 -12.51 15.35 10.97
C LYS A 222 -13.75 14.95 10.16
N VAL A 223 -14.16 15.74 9.19
CA VAL A 223 -15.30 15.46 8.32
C VAL A 223 -14.95 14.35 7.32
N GLU A 224 -13.77 14.40 6.73
CA GLU A 224 -13.25 13.37 5.82
C GLU A 224 -12.99 12.05 6.54
N GLN A 225 -12.46 12.09 7.77
CA GLN A 225 -12.29 10.90 8.61
C GLN A 225 -13.63 10.21 8.91
N LYS A 226 -14.71 10.97 9.21
CA LYS A 226 -16.05 10.43 9.37
C LYS A 226 -16.58 9.82 8.07
N GLY A 227 -16.34 10.48 6.93
CA GLY A 227 -16.68 9.95 5.62
C GLY A 227 -15.95 8.64 5.31
N LEU A 228 -14.65 8.55 5.64
CA LEU A 228 -13.86 7.32 5.48
C LEU A 228 -14.40 6.18 6.37
N ALA A 229 -14.77 6.46 7.62
CA ALA A 229 -15.40 5.49 8.50
C ALA A 229 -16.77 5.00 7.95
N PHE A 230 -17.54 5.88 7.34
CA PHE A 230 -18.78 5.51 6.66
C PHE A 230 -18.51 4.58 5.46
N LEU A 231 -17.51 4.87 4.64
CA LEU A 231 -17.11 4.02 3.51
C LEU A 231 -16.68 2.63 3.97
N LEU A 232 -15.86 2.54 5.04
CA LEU A 232 -15.40 1.29 5.64
C LEU A 232 -16.55 0.34 5.95
N ALA A 233 -17.65 0.85 6.52
CA ALA A 233 -18.83 0.05 6.86
C ALA A 233 -19.62 -0.48 5.64
N LYS A 234 -19.28 -0.03 4.42
CA LYS A 234 -19.99 -0.38 3.18
C LYS A 234 -19.15 -1.17 2.17
N LEU A 235 -17.84 -1.30 2.39
CA LEU A 235 -16.91 -1.89 1.42
C LEU A 235 -17.33 -3.28 0.97
N GLU A 236 -17.71 -4.15 1.92
CA GLU A 236 -18.09 -5.53 1.64
C GLU A 236 -19.31 -5.60 0.70
N LYS A 237 -20.33 -4.78 0.97
CA LYS A 237 -21.55 -4.72 0.14
C LYS A 237 -21.25 -4.35 -1.31
N TYR A 238 -20.23 -3.53 -1.56
CA TYR A 238 -19.86 -3.03 -2.89
C TYR A 238 -18.68 -3.78 -3.51
N GLY A 239 -18.14 -4.81 -2.84
CA GLY A 239 -16.98 -5.58 -3.32
C GLY A 239 -15.69 -4.77 -3.41
N ILE A 240 -15.55 -3.68 -2.64
CA ILE A 240 -14.46 -2.73 -2.77
C ILE A 240 -13.27 -3.13 -1.90
N THR A 241 -12.08 -3.11 -2.49
CA THR A 241 -10.80 -3.13 -1.75
C THR A 241 -10.40 -1.70 -1.40
N LEU A 242 -10.36 -1.35 -0.12
CA LEU A 242 -9.86 -0.04 0.32
C LEU A 242 -8.36 -0.10 0.57
N VAL A 243 -7.63 0.83 -0.03
CA VAL A 243 -6.20 1.08 0.23
C VAL A 243 -6.06 2.50 0.77
N CYS A 244 -5.53 2.60 1.98
CA CYS A 244 -5.17 3.87 2.60
C CYS A 244 -3.65 4.01 2.66
N THR A 245 -3.12 5.23 2.61
CA THR A 245 -1.71 5.50 2.88
C THR A 245 -1.53 6.61 3.90
N SER A 246 -0.43 6.57 4.65
CA SER A 246 -0.01 7.67 5.50
C SER A 246 1.50 7.70 5.64
N SER A 247 2.08 8.87 5.43
CA SER A 247 3.48 9.17 5.75
C SER A 247 3.65 9.70 7.17
N GLU A 248 2.56 10.07 7.83
CA GLU A 248 2.56 10.51 9.23
C GLU A 248 2.22 9.35 10.18
N ALA A 249 2.79 9.38 11.38
CA ALA A 249 2.50 8.42 12.43
C ALA A 249 1.08 8.63 12.98
N LEU A 250 0.10 7.89 12.47
CA LEU A 250 -1.32 8.03 12.84
C LEU A 250 -1.57 7.86 14.34
N GLY A 251 -0.74 7.07 15.04
CA GLY A 251 -0.80 6.93 16.50
C GLY A 251 -0.53 8.25 17.24
N ASN A 252 0.47 9.01 16.78
CA ASN A 252 0.78 10.33 17.34
C ASN A 252 -0.36 11.32 17.06
N LEU A 253 -0.87 11.32 15.83
CA LEU A 253 -2.01 12.16 15.46
C LEU A 253 -3.27 11.83 16.28
N ALA A 254 -3.48 10.56 16.60
CA ALA A 254 -4.58 10.14 17.46
C ALA A 254 -4.39 10.63 18.91
N ALA A 255 -3.18 10.54 19.45
CA ALA A 255 -2.85 11.07 20.78
C ALA A 255 -3.01 12.60 20.86
N GLU A 256 -2.73 13.32 19.77
CA GLU A 256 -2.95 14.77 19.64
C GLU A 256 -4.43 15.14 19.37
N GLY A 257 -5.32 14.17 19.24
CA GLY A 257 -6.73 14.38 18.90
C GLY A 257 -6.99 14.81 17.46
N ARG A 258 -5.99 14.75 16.58
CA ARG A 258 -6.07 15.08 15.15
C ARG A 258 -6.62 13.93 14.31
N PHE A 259 -6.40 12.69 14.73
CA PHE A 259 -6.93 11.50 14.06
C PHE A 259 -7.88 10.73 14.99
N GLU A 260 -8.94 10.14 14.42
CA GLU A 260 -9.99 9.45 15.19
C GLU A 260 -9.50 8.05 15.65
N PRO A 261 -9.42 7.77 16.98
CA PRO A 261 -8.91 6.50 17.47
C PRO A 261 -9.71 5.27 17.00
N ALA A 262 -11.03 5.40 16.85
CA ALA A 262 -11.88 4.32 16.34
C ALA A 262 -11.55 3.97 14.89
N LEU A 263 -11.30 4.95 14.04
CA LEU A 263 -10.89 4.76 12.65
C LEU A 263 -9.50 4.11 12.58
N LEU A 264 -8.55 4.57 13.41
CA LEU A 264 -7.23 3.96 13.50
C LEU A 264 -7.31 2.49 13.88
N SER A 265 -8.11 2.12 14.86
CA SER A 265 -8.30 0.73 15.29
C SER A 265 -8.85 -0.16 14.17
N GLN A 266 -9.76 0.35 13.33
CA GLN A 266 -10.30 -0.39 12.18
C GLN A 266 -9.25 -0.62 11.09
N LEU A 267 -8.37 0.35 10.84
CA LEU A 267 -7.33 0.30 9.81
C LEU A 267 -6.08 -0.46 10.27
N ALA A 268 -5.77 -0.45 11.56
CA ALA A 268 -4.54 -1.04 12.12
C ALA A 268 -4.40 -2.55 11.83
N ALA A 269 -5.52 -3.28 11.71
CA ALA A 269 -5.50 -4.70 11.41
C ALA A 269 -4.97 -5.05 10.00
N GLY A 270 -4.88 -4.07 9.11
CA GLY A 270 -4.33 -4.20 7.75
C GLY A 270 -3.14 -3.29 7.50
N ALA A 271 -2.43 -2.87 8.57
CA ALA A 271 -1.27 -2.01 8.43
C ALA A 271 -0.03 -2.76 7.93
N VAL A 272 0.60 -2.24 6.89
CA VAL A 272 1.85 -2.75 6.31
C VAL A 272 2.82 -1.59 6.15
N MET A 273 4.07 -1.78 6.61
CA MET A 273 5.12 -0.77 6.49
C MET A 273 5.88 -0.93 5.18
N LEU A 274 5.96 0.12 4.38
CA LEU A 274 6.84 0.18 3.22
C LEU A 274 8.26 0.56 3.65
N PRO A 275 9.28 -0.22 3.25
CA PRO A 275 10.65 0.02 3.68
C PRO A 275 11.22 1.30 3.03
N PRO A 276 11.90 2.17 3.79
CA PRO A 276 12.60 3.32 3.22
C PRO A 276 13.80 2.89 2.38
N LEU A 277 14.18 3.70 1.39
CA LEU A 277 15.19 3.34 0.39
C LEU A 277 16.56 3.00 1.01
N ARG A 278 16.94 3.68 2.10
CA ARG A 278 18.19 3.42 2.83
C ARG A 278 18.32 2.01 3.43
N THR A 279 17.21 1.31 3.66
CA THR A 279 17.19 -0.08 4.18
C THR A 279 17.19 -1.14 3.08
N ARG A 280 17.08 -0.71 1.81
CA ARG A 280 17.01 -1.58 0.62
C ARG A 280 17.96 -1.09 -0.49
N ARG A 281 19.21 -0.91 -0.14
CA ARG A 281 20.25 -0.35 -1.03
C ARG A 281 20.44 -1.14 -2.32
N ASP A 282 20.18 -2.44 -2.30
CA ASP A 282 20.25 -3.31 -3.48
C ASP A 282 19.25 -2.93 -4.57
N ASP A 283 18.18 -2.22 -4.22
CA ASP A 283 17.21 -1.72 -5.19
C ASP A 283 17.70 -0.43 -5.89
N ILE A 284 18.70 0.28 -5.34
CA ILE A 284 19.11 1.59 -5.87
C ILE A 284 19.65 1.49 -7.30
N PRO A 285 20.59 0.58 -7.65
CA PRO A 285 21.09 0.49 -9.01
C PRO A 285 20.00 0.19 -10.06
N PRO A 286 19.12 -0.81 -9.90
CA PRO A 286 18.04 -1.04 -10.85
C PRO A 286 17.01 0.09 -10.91
N LEU A 287 16.79 0.81 -9.81
CA LEU A 287 15.90 1.99 -9.77
C LEU A 287 16.52 3.17 -10.53
N ILE A 288 17.82 3.42 -10.37
CA ILE A 288 18.54 4.42 -11.16
C ILE A 288 18.39 4.13 -12.66
N GLU A 289 18.58 2.87 -13.06
CA GLU A 289 18.41 2.46 -14.45
C GLU A 289 17.00 2.71 -14.98
N ARG A 290 15.99 2.41 -14.20
CA ARG A 290 14.61 2.67 -14.57
C ARG A 290 14.34 4.15 -14.71
N PHE A 291 14.67 4.96 -13.69
CA PHE A 291 14.43 6.41 -13.72
C PHE A 291 15.22 7.12 -14.81
N TRP A 292 16.43 6.61 -15.12
CA TRP A 292 17.20 7.10 -16.23
C TRP A 292 16.50 6.88 -17.58
N ARG A 293 15.98 5.65 -17.82
CA ARG A 293 15.19 5.36 -19.01
C ARG A 293 13.93 6.22 -19.12
N GLU A 294 13.26 6.44 -18.00
CA GLU A 294 12.08 7.31 -17.95
C GLU A 294 12.46 8.76 -18.28
N ALA A 295 13.53 9.29 -17.71
CA ALA A 295 14.00 10.66 -17.91
C ALA A 295 14.52 10.90 -19.34
N THR A 296 15.14 9.90 -19.97
CA THR A 296 15.66 9.97 -21.34
C THR A 296 14.64 9.53 -22.38
N ARG A 297 13.38 9.29 -22.01
CA ARG A 297 12.29 8.81 -22.87
C ARG A 297 12.63 7.53 -23.64
N GLY A 298 13.41 6.65 -23.02
CA GLY A 298 13.82 5.38 -23.61
C GLY A 298 14.82 5.49 -24.76
N ASP A 299 15.54 6.62 -24.87
CA ASP A 299 16.58 6.83 -25.89
C ASP A 299 17.66 5.74 -25.75
N PRO A 300 17.80 4.82 -26.74
CA PRO A 300 18.76 3.73 -26.67
C PRO A 300 20.21 4.18 -26.79
N SER A 301 20.45 5.41 -27.26
CA SER A 301 21.79 6.02 -27.37
C SER A 301 22.25 6.67 -26.05
N ALA A 302 21.34 6.84 -25.10
CA ALA A 302 21.70 7.35 -23.78
C ALA A 302 22.30 6.20 -22.96
N PRO A 303 23.61 6.23 -22.66
CA PRO A 303 24.25 5.15 -21.91
C PRO A 303 23.69 5.11 -20.50
N LEU A 304 23.36 3.89 -20.07
CA LEU A 304 22.86 3.55 -18.76
C LEU A 304 23.94 3.68 -17.67
N LEU A 305 23.71 3.03 -16.52
CA LEU A 305 24.68 2.93 -15.39
C LEU A 305 26.16 2.75 -15.80
N ALA A 306 26.42 2.19 -16.98
CA ALA A 306 27.77 2.06 -17.56
C ALA A 306 28.47 3.42 -17.82
N ALA A 307 27.71 4.51 -17.92
CA ALA A 307 28.26 5.86 -18.07
C ALA A 307 28.51 6.56 -16.73
N LEU A 308 27.96 6.04 -15.63
CA LEU A 308 28.22 6.59 -14.31
C LEU A 308 29.62 6.16 -13.85
N PRO A 309 30.52 7.11 -13.53
CA PRO A 309 31.81 6.77 -12.92
C PRO A 309 31.56 5.95 -11.63
N PRO A 310 32.37 4.89 -11.37
CA PRO A 310 32.20 4.07 -10.16
C PRO A 310 32.12 4.86 -8.87
N PRO A 311 32.85 5.97 -8.65
CA PRO A 311 32.71 6.81 -7.47
C PRO A 311 31.32 7.49 -7.37
N ALA A 312 30.74 7.89 -8.50
CA ALA A 312 29.40 8.50 -8.55
C ALA A 312 28.31 7.49 -8.21
N LEU A 313 28.40 6.28 -8.75
CA LEU A 313 27.49 5.17 -8.41
C LEU A 313 27.57 4.79 -6.92
N ALA A 314 28.78 4.73 -6.36
CA ALA A 314 28.99 4.46 -4.94
C ALA A 314 28.35 5.54 -4.05
N LEU A 315 28.43 6.81 -4.43
CA LEU A 315 27.77 7.92 -3.71
C LEU A 315 26.25 7.77 -3.74
N LEU A 316 25.67 7.47 -4.89
CA LEU A 316 24.22 7.26 -5.04
C LEU A 316 23.76 6.05 -4.22
N SER A 317 24.50 4.93 -4.26
CA SER A 317 24.15 3.70 -3.53
C SER A 317 24.21 3.86 -2.01
N ASN A 318 25.10 4.73 -1.50
CA ASN A 318 25.30 4.94 -0.07
C ASN A 318 24.58 6.17 0.50
N ALA A 319 23.89 6.95 -0.32
CA ALA A 319 23.16 8.12 0.13
C ALA A 319 21.97 7.77 1.05
N HIS A 320 21.57 8.72 1.88
CA HIS A 320 20.50 8.53 2.89
C HIS A 320 19.10 8.57 2.30
N TRP A 321 18.91 9.24 1.18
CA TRP A 321 17.63 9.38 0.48
C TRP A 321 16.44 9.81 1.35
N PRO A 322 16.46 10.99 1.98
CA PRO A 322 15.38 11.42 2.89
C PRO A 322 14.00 11.54 2.21
N GLY A 323 13.95 11.75 0.89
CA GLY A 323 12.73 11.71 0.08
C GLY A 323 12.59 10.42 -0.73
N ASN A 324 13.29 9.35 -0.35
CA ASN A 324 13.18 8.00 -0.93
C ASN A 324 13.19 7.97 -2.47
N LEU A 325 12.20 7.35 -3.11
CA LEU A 325 12.14 7.19 -4.59
C LEU A 325 11.96 8.52 -5.31
N ASP A 326 11.17 9.43 -4.76
CA ASP A 326 10.93 10.74 -5.38
C ASP A 326 12.21 11.57 -5.42
N HIS A 327 13.00 11.49 -4.33
CA HIS A 327 14.31 12.12 -4.29
C HIS A 327 15.29 11.46 -5.27
N LEU A 328 15.35 10.13 -5.30
CA LEU A 328 16.18 9.39 -6.26
C LEU A 328 15.80 9.74 -7.70
N ALA A 329 14.51 9.73 -8.03
CA ALA A 329 14.01 10.08 -9.35
C ALA A 329 14.41 11.51 -9.78
N SER A 330 14.29 12.49 -8.85
CA SER A 330 14.68 13.87 -9.08
C SER A 330 16.17 14.02 -9.36
N VAL A 331 17.02 13.35 -8.57
CA VAL A 331 18.48 13.35 -8.78
C VAL A 331 18.83 12.72 -10.12
N VAL A 332 18.26 11.57 -10.46
CA VAL A 332 18.49 10.89 -11.74
C VAL A 332 18.01 11.72 -12.92
N ALA A 333 16.86 12.38 -12.82
CA ALA A 333 16.37 13.28 -13.85
C ALA A 333 17.33 14.47 -14.09
N ASN A 334 17.89 15.06 -13.02
CA ASN A 334 18.90 16.11 -13.14
C ASN A 334 20.19 15.59 -13.82
N LEU A 335 20.65 14.38 -13.46
CA LEU A 335 21.80 13.75 -14.11
C LEU A 335 21.54 13.50 -15.60
N ALA A 336 20.31 13.12 -15.97
CA ALA A 336 19.92 12.89 -17.36
C ALA A 336 19.96 14.16 -18.23
N LEU A 337 19.84 15.35 -17.66
CA LEU A 337 19.97 16.64 -18.36
C LEU A 337 21.42 16.92 -18.77
N VAL A 338 22.39 16.50 -17.95
CA VAL A 338 23.83 16.80 -18.15
C VAL A 338 24.50 15.76 -19.04
N ARG A 339 23.98 14.55 -19.15
CA ARG A 339 24.38 13.38 -19.96
C ARG A 339 25.88 13.08 -20.11
N ALA A 340 26.69 14.03 -20.59
CA ALA A 340 28.08 13.76 -21.01
C ALA A 340 29.12 13.97 -19.91
N ASP A 341 28.85 14.74 -18.86
CA ASP A 341 29.83 15.20 -17.87
C ASP A 341 29.46 14.84 -16.43
N ILE A 342 28.92 13.62 -16.23
CA ILE A 342 28.56 13.17 -14.88
C ILE A 342 29.85 12.85 -14.09
N THR A 343 30.14 13.67 -13.08
CA THR A 343 31.28 13.46 -12.17
C THR A 343 30.78 13.15 -10.74
N ALA A 344 31.65 12.58 -9.92
CA ALA A 344 31.36 12.34 -8.50
C ALA A 344 31.05 13.65 -7.76
N ASP A 345 31.70 14.77 -8.11
CA ASP A 345 31.45 16.07 -7.49
C ASP A 345 30.09 16.66 -7.91
N HIS A 346 29.62 16.35 -9.12
CA HIS A 346 28.29 16.71 -9.56
C HIS A 346 27.22 15.97 -8.72
N VAL A 347 27.39 14.66 -8.54
CA VAL A 347 26.50 13.85 -7.68
C VAL A 347 26.53 14.36 -6.23
N LYS A 348 27.70 14.69 -5.68
CA LYS A 348 27.82 15.24 -4.32
C LYS A 348 27.02 16.54 -4.16
N ARG A 349 27.10 17.45 -5.14
CA ARG A 349 26.34 18.71 -5.12
C ARG A 349 24.84 18.44 -5.12
N LEU A 350 24.33 17.59 -6.02
CA LEU A 350 22.92 17.25 -6.08
C LEU A 350 22.41 16.61 -4.78
N LEU A 351 23.21 15.72 -4.18
CA LEU A 351 22.87 15.12 -2.88
C LEU A 351 22.97 16.13 -1.74
N GLY A 352 23.91 17.08 -1.79
CA GLY A 352 24.10 18.13 -0.78
C GLY A 352 23.04 19.23 -0.84
N GLU A 353 22.64 19.65 -2.01
CA GLU A 353 21.56 20.62 -2.22
C GLU A 353 20.20 20.09 -1.78
N SER A 354 19.97 18.79 -1.98
CA SER A 354 18.76 18.11 -1.53
C SER A 354 18.72 17.83 -0.02
N ALA A 355 19.89 17.80 0.64
CA ALA A 355 19.98 17.64 2.10
C ALA A 355 19.58 18.91 2.88
N GLN A 356 19.30 20.01 2.19
CA GLN A 356 18.84 21.28 2.80
C GLN A 356 17.32 21.39 2.92
N ALA A 357 16.52 20.33 2.66
CA ALA A 357 15.17 20.23 3.22
C ALA A 357 15.26 20.31 4.76
N PRO A 358 14.33 20.98 5.46
CA PRO A 358 14.46 21.23 6.90
C PRO A 358 14.69 19.92 7.63
N GLN A 359 15.92 19.71 8.10
CA GLN A 359 16.23 18.62 9.00
C GLN A 359 15.34 18.80 10.23
N ALA A 360 14.35 17.93 10.39
CA ALA A 360 13.83 17.69 11.70
C ALA A 360 15.03 17.45 12.61
N VAL A 361 15.18 18.23 13.64
CA VAL A 361 16.26 18.18 14.63
C VAL A 361 16.40 16.73 15.04
N ALA A 362 17.58 16.14 14.77
CA ALA A 362 17.80 14.72 14.94
C ALA A 362 17.37 14.27 16.37
N PRO A 363 16.70 13.12 16.52
CA PRO A 363 16.25 12.63 17.84
C PRO A 363 17.37 12.53 18.87
N GLU A 364 18.61 12.35 18.41
CA GLU A 364 19.82 12.30 19.24
C GLU A 364 20.15 13.63 19.94
N ILE A 365 19.79 14.78 19.35
CA ILE A 365 20.00 16.08 20.00
C ILE A 365 18.98 16.27 21.12
N THR A 366 17.76 15.81 20.92
CA THR A 366 16.68 15.92 21.92
C THR A 366 16.93 15.02 23.12
N ALA A 367 17.36 13.76 22.92
CA ALA A 367 17.64 12.83 24.00
C ALA A 367 18.73 13.34 24.94
N ARG A 368 19.79 13.96 24.39
CA ARG A 368 20.92 14.49 25.15
C ARG A 368 20.57 15.60 26.13
N PHE A 369 19.49 16.35 25.87
CA PHE A 369 19.06 17.45 26.76
C PHE A 369 18.25 16.94 27.97
N PHE A 370 17.59 15.78 27.86
CA PHE A 370 16.80 15.21 28.95
C PHE A 370 17.67 14.58 30.05
N ASP A 371 18.93 14.26 29.74
CA ASP A 371 19.89 13.70 30.70
C ASP A 371 20.64 14.80 31.49
N LEU A 372 20.46 16.08 31.13
CA LEU A 372 21.12 17.21 31.77
C LEU A 372 20.18 17.93 32.76
N PRO A 373 20.73 18.54 33.82
CA PRO A 373 19.96 19.48 34.64
C PRO A 373 19.41 20.62 33.78
N LEU A 374 18.20 21.09 34.05
CA LEU A 374 17.47 22.09 33.22
C LEU A 374 18.31 23.31 32.86
N ARG A 375 19.16 23.78 33.77
CA ARG A 375 20.05 24.94 33.50
C ARG A 375 21.07 24.62 32.42
N GLU A 376 21.69 23.45 32.48
CA GLU A 376 22.71 23.02 31.53
C GLU A 376 22.09 22.67 30.17
N ALA A 377 20.93 22.01 30.17
CA ALA A 377 20.16 21.72 28.96
C ALA A 377 19.77 23.02 28.21
N ARG A 378 19.33 24.05 28.96
CA ARG A 378 19.01 25.35 28.39
C ARG A 378 20.23 26.07 27.81
N GLU A 379 21.36 26.06 28.51
CA GLU A 379 22.61 26.68 28.02
C GLU A 379 23.14 25.96 26.77
N ALA A 380 23.04 24.62 26.72
CA ALA A 380 23.44 23.83 25.58
C ALA A 380 22.53 24.08 24.35
N PHE A 381 21.21 24.15 24.57
CA PHE A 381 20.25 24.50 23.50
C PHE A 381 20.50 25.94 22.97
N GLU A 382 20.64 26.92 23.84
CA GLU A 382 20.90 28.31 23.46
C GLU A 382 22.21 28.45 22.66
N ARG A 383 23.23 27.67 23.01
CA ARG A 383 24.50 27.64 22.26
C ARG A 383 24.28 27.15 20.82
N ILE A 384 23.66 25.99 20.64
CA ILE A 384 23.35 25.42 19.31
C ILE A 384 22.50 26.38 18.49
N TYR A 385 21.47 26.98 19.10
CA TYR A 385 20.57 27.94 18.45
C TYR A 385 21.34 29.14 17.89
N PHE A 386 22.22 29.76 18.70
CA PHE A 386 22.95 30.94 18.26
C PHE A 386 24.08 30.59 17.30
N GLU A 387 24.75 29.44 17.41
CA GLU A 387 25.74 28.98 16.44
C GLU A 387 25.10 28.74 15.06
N GLN A 388 23.95 28.10 15.01
CA GLN A 388 23.20 27.92 13.76
C GLN A 388 22.71 29.23 13.17
N LEU A 389 22.20 30.13 14.01
CA LEU A 389 21.68 31.42 13.55
C LEU A 389 22.80 32.30 13.01
N LEU A 390 23.97 32.32 13.65
CA LEU A 390 25.18 33.00 13.17
C LEU A 390 25.66 32.44 11.84
N GLY A 391 25.66 31.12 11.66
CA GLY A 391 26.00 30.49 10.41
C GLY A 391 25.05 30.85 9.27
N ARG A 392 23.74 30.81 9.51
CA ARG A 392 22.71 31.13 8.51
C ARG A 392 22.75 32.60 8.07
N GLU A 393 22.97 33.51 9.01
CA GLU A 393 22.99 34.95 8.74
C GLU A 393 24.41 35.50 8.45
N GLN A 394 25.35 34.59 8.14
CA GLN A 394 26.75 34.94 7.81
C GLN A 394 27.38 35.90 8.83
N SER A 395 27.09 35.71 10.10
CA SER A 395 27.52 36.55 11.22
C SER A 395 27.05 38.04 11.18
N ASN A 396 25.94 38.32 10.46
CA ASN A 396 25.32 39.64 10.46
C ASN A 396 24.55 39.86 11.77
N MET A 397 25.17 40.57 12.71
CA MET A 397 24.65 40.76 14.08
C MET A 397 23.29 41.43 14.16
N SER A 398 22.96 42.31 13.20
CA SER A 398 21.67 43.00 13.17
C SER A 398 20.53 42.04 12.83
N ARG A 399 20.73 41.16 11.79
CA ARG A 399 19.76 40.14 11.42
C ARG A 399 19.65 39.01 12.45
N VAL A 400 20.77 38.65 13.08
CA VAL A 400 20.76 37.68 14.18
C VAL A 400 19.95 38.19 15.37
N ALA A 401 20.12 39.45 15.74
CA ALA A 401 19.38 40.07 16.84
C ALA A 401 17.87 40.15 16.52
N GLU A 402 17.50 40.58 15.32
CA GLU A 402 16.11 40.62 14.84
C GLU A 402 15.45 39.26 14.87
N LYS A 403 16.10 38.23 14.30
CA LYS A 403 15.55 36.88 14.27
C LYS A 403 15.51 36.19 15.63
N ALA A 404 16.42 36.54 16.54
CA ALA A 404 16.40 36.04 17.90
C ALA A 404 15.43 36.80 18.83
N GLY A 405 14.77 37.86 18.32
CA GLY A 405 13.89 38.73 19.13
C GLY A 405 14.63 39.42 20.26
N LEU A 406 15.93 39.74 20.08
CA LEU A 406 16.77 40.36 21.08
C LEU A 406 17.31 41.74 20.61
N GLU A 407 17.52 42.65 21.54
CA GLU A 407 18.31 43.86 21.24
C GLU A 407 19.79 43.49 21.00
N ARG A 408 20.48 44.23 20.12
CA ARG A 408 21.91 43.94 19.78
C ARG A 408 22.80 43.87 21.01
N THR A 409 22.62 44.76 21.97
CA THR A 409 23.36 44.79 23.25
C THR A 409 23.13 43.54 24.07
N HIS A 410 21.89 43.03 24.09
CA HIS A 410 21.53 41.80 24.79
C HIS A 410 22.08 40.55 24.07
N LEU A 411 22.06 40.52 22.72
CA LEU A 411 22.67 39.48 21.91
C LEU A 411 24.17 39.34 22.21
N TYR A 412 24.94 40.42 22.18
CA TYR A 412 26.37 40.37 22.47
C TYR A 412 26.67 39.86 23.88
N ARG A 413 25.88 40.23 24.89
CA ARG A 413 26.01 39.73 26.25
C ARG A 413 25.73 38.24 26.29
N LYS A 414 24.70 37.79 25.59
CA LYS A 414 24.30 36.39 25.53
C LYS A 414 25.34 35.51 24.85
N LEU A 415 25.88 35.92 23.69
CA LEU A 415 26.93 35.22 22.96
C LEU A 415 28.20 35.09 23.81
N LYS A 416 28.57 36.16 24.57
CA LYS A 416 29.70 36.12 25.48
C LYS A 416 29.46 35.16 26.66
N GLN A 417 28.24 35.15 27.22
CA GLN A 417 27.87 34.19 28.28
C GLN A 417 27.95 32.74 27.82
N LEU A 418 27.56 32.46 26.60
CA LEU A 418 27.59 31.13 25.99
C LEU A 418 28.95 30.75 25.41
N ASN A 419 29.96 31.60 25.54
CA ASN A 419 31.32 31.42 25.03
C ASN A 419 31.39 31.14 23.52
N ILE A 420 30.50 31.77 22.72
CA ILE A 420 30.44 31.66 21.29
C ILE A 420 31.39 32.70 20.66
N ARG A 421 32.34 32.24 19.83
CA ARG A 421 33.25 33.13 19.07
C ARG A 421 32.53 33.69 17.85
N PHE A 422 32.59 35.02 17.67
CA PHE A 422 32.09 35.70 16.49
C PHE A 422 33.14 36.72 16.01
N SER A 423 33.36 36.82 14.71
CA SER A 423 34.24 37.81 14.13
C SER A 423 33.50 39.17 14.02
N ARG A 424 34.05 40.23 14.59
CA ARG A 424 33.61 41.61 14.28
C ARG A 424 34.04 41.91 12.85
N ARG A 425 33.12 41.94 11.89
CA ARG A 425 33.30 42.78 10.71
C ARG A 425 33.00 44.19 11.17
N THR A 426 34.04 45.00 11.23
CA THR A 426 33.95 46.46 11.35
C THR A 426 33.32 46.98 10.07
N ASP A 427 32.01 47.26 10.09
CA ASP A 427 31.42 48.20 9.18
C ASP A 427 31.64 49.60 9.80
N ASP A 428 32.81 50.10 9.56
CA ASP A 428 33.15 51.51 9.70
C ASP A 428 33.50 52.00 8.31
N THR A 429 32.61 52.75 7.69
CA THR A 429 32.93 53.88 6.77
C THR A 429 31.62 54.65 6.58
N SER A 430 31.44 55.75 7.35
CA SER A 430 31.59 57.13 6.90
C SER A 430 30.76 57.55 5.67
N VAL A 431 29.91 58.43 5.84
CA VAL A 431 29.53 59.77 5.47
C VAL A 431 28.05 59.87 5.25
#